data_6b604f9e2e74f23b5bbf98396d16ee8d
#
_entry.id   6b604f9e2e74f23b5bbf98396d16ee8d
#
_cell.length_a   1.000
_cell.length_b   1.000
_cell.length_c   1.000
_cell.angle_alpha   90.00
_cell.angle_beta   90.00
_cell.angle_gamma   90.00
#
_symmetry.space_group_name_H-M   'P 1'
#
loop_
_entity.id
_entity.type
_entity.pdbx_description
1 polymer ?
#
loop_
_entity_poly.entity_id
_entity_poly.type
_entity_poly.pdbx_seq_one_letter_code
_entity_poly.pdbx_strand_id
1 'polypeptide(L)'
;ARVTDATETTITISWRTKTETITGFQVDAVPANGQTPIQRTIKPDVRSYTITGLQPGTDYKIYLYTLNDNARSSPVVIDAST
;
A
#
# COMPACT_ATOMS: atom_id res chain seq x y z
N ALA A 1 0.28 7.26 -6.93
CA ALA A 1 0.95 6.04 -6.46
C ALA A 1 1.06 5.04 -7.59
N ARG A 2 2.15 4.31 -7.62
CA ARG A 2 2.39 3.32 -8.67
C ARG A 2 3.26 2.19 -8.14
N VAL A 3 3.19 1.03 -8.82
CA VAL A 3 4.08 -0.09 -8.56
C VAL A 3 5.40 0.18 -9.26
N THR A 4 6.50 0.13 -8.50
CA THR A 4 7.84 0.32 -9.04
C THR A 4 8.60 -0.99 -9.20
N ASP A 5 8.20 -2.03 -8.46
CA ASP A 5 8.81 -3.34 -8.55
C ASP A 5 7.84 -4.39 -8.01
N ALA A 6 7.96 -5.61 -8.48
CA ALA A 6 7.16 -6.73 -7.98
C ALA A 6 7.95 -8.03 -8.13
N THR A 7 7.92 -8.84 -7.09
CA THR A 7 8.48 -10.18 -7.10
C THR A 7 7.36 -11.19 -6.82
N GLU A 8 7.70 -12.44 -6.63
CA GLU A 8 6.71 -13.49 -6.35
C GLU A 8 6.00 -13.28 -5.02
N THR A 9 6.65 -12.63 -4.06
CA THR A 9 6.12 -12.46 -2.70
C THR A 9 6.11 -11.03 -2.22
N THR A 10 6.55 -10.09 -3.05
CA THR A 10 6.62 -8.67 -2.65
C THR A 10 6.11 -7.76 -3.76
N ILE A 11 5.57 -6.62 -3.36
CA ILE A 11 5.20 -5.55 -4.28
C ILE A 11 5.72 -4.25 -3.68
N THR A 12 6.49 -3.50 -4.47
CA THR A 12 6.99 -2.19 -4.06
C THR A 12 6.17 -1.11 -4.74
N ILE A 13 5.64 -0.21 -3.94
CA ILE A 13 4.86 0.93 -4.42
C ILE A 13 5.56 2.22 -4.03
N SER A 14 5.37 3.26 -4.83
CA SER A 14 5.83 4.59 -4.49
C SER A 14 4.72 5.59 -4.72
N TRP A 15 4.79 6.70 -4.01
CA TRP A 15 3.76 7.73 -4.07
C TRP A 15 4.36 9.09 -3.80
N ARG A 16 3.58 10.10 -4.15
CA ARG A 16 3.90 11.48 -3.81
C ARG A 16 2.85 12.03 -2.88
N THR A 17 3.28 12.81 -1.92
CA THR A 17 2.39 13.51 -1.02
C THR A 17 2.59 14.99 -1.16
N LYS A 18 1.52 15.74 -0.93
CA LYS A 18 1.64 17.19 -0.76
C LYS A 18 2.20 17.46 0.63
N THR A 19 2.82 18.63 0.78
CA THR A 19 3.37 19.05 2.06
C THR A 19 2.25 19.42 3.02
N GLU A 20 1.55 18.42 3.51
CA GLU A 20 0.51 18.59 4.51
C GLU A 20 0.95 17.92 5.80
N THR A 21 0.36 18.35 6.90
CA THR A 21 0.60 17.69 8.17
C THR A 21 -0.08 16.33 8.16
N ILE A 22 0.71 15.29 7.97
CA ILE A 22 0.22 13.92 8.01
C ILE A 22 0.90 13.16 9.13
N THR A 23 0.22 12.18 9.70
CA THR A 23 0.75 11.36 10.78
C THR A 23 1.26 10.02 10.31
N GLY A 24 1.00 9.67 9.05
CA GLY A 24 1.49 8.43 8.49
C GLY A 24 0.68 7.99 7.28
N PHE A 25 0.93 6.75 6.87
CA PHE A 25 0.20 6.11 5.79
C PHE A 25 -0.25 4.73 6.24
N GLN A 26 -1.33 4.24 5.66
CA GLN A 26 -1.76 2.87 5.83
C GLN A 26 -1.91 2.22 4.46
N VAL A 27 -1.37 1.01 4.34
CA VAL A 27 -1.46 0.22 3.12
C VAL A 27 -2.22 -1.05 3.41
N ASP A 28 -3.25 -1.32 2.61
CA ASP A 28 -4.00 -2.56 2.66
C ASP A 28 -3.81 -3.29 1.34
N ALA A 29 -3.24 -4.48 1.36
CA ALA A 29 -3.11 -5.32 0.17
C ALA A 29 -4.17 -6.42 0.25
N VAL A 30 -5.17 -6.34 -0.62
CA VAL A 30 -6.30 -7.27 -0.62
C VAL A 30 -6.14 -8.26 -1.76
N PRO A 31 -5.92 -9.55 -1.47
CA PRO A 31 -5.78 -10.54 -2.53
C PRO A 31 -7.13 -10.85 -3.19
N ALA A 32 -7.09 -11.05 -4.51
CA ALA A 32 -8.30 -11.35 -5.28
C ALA A 32 -8.87 -12.74 -4.98
N ASN A 33 -8.07 -13.62 -4.38
CA ASN A 33 -8.48 -14.98 -4.07
C ASN A 33 -9.23 -15.11 -2.73
N GLY A 34 -9.53 -14.00 -2.06
CA GLY A 34 -10.30 -14.03 -0.82
C GLY A 34 -9.49 -14.32 0.43
N GLN A 35 -8.17 -14.37 0.33
CA GLN A 35 -7.31 -14.55 1.49
C GLN A 35 -7.33 -13.30 2.39
N THR A 36 -6.75 -13.44 3.58
CA THR A 36 -6.71 -12.34 4.54
C THR A 36 -5.91 -11.17 3.99
N PRO A 37 -6.47 -9.95 4.00
CA PRO A 37 -5.73 -8.77 3.57
C PRO A 37 -4.53 -8.49 4.47
N ILE A 38 -3.48 -7.93 3.86
CA ILE A 38 -2.28 -7.54 4.59
C ILE A 38 -2.36 -6.05 4.84
N GLN A 39 -2.24 -5.66 6.11
CA GLN A 39 -2.27 -4.25 6.50
C GLN A 39 -0.92 -3.84 7.06
N ARG A 40 -0.46 -2.66 6.64
CA ARG A 40 0.79 -2.09 7.13
C ARG A 40 0.61 -0.61 7.41
N THR A 41 1.22 -0.15 8.48
CA THR A 41 1.26 1.27 8.82
C THR A 41 2.65 1.80 8.49
N ILE A 42 2.71 2.96 7.84
CA ILE A 42 3.94 3.53 7.31
C ILE A 42 4.15 4.91 7.92
N LYS A 43 5.41 5.25 8.19
CA LYS A 43 5.78 6.56 8.74
C LYS A 43 5.50 7.67 7.72
N PRO A 44 5.24 8.90 8.17
CA PRO A 44 4.85 9.98 7.26
C PRO A 44 5.96 10.48 6.34
N ASP A 45 7.21 10.21 6.67
CA ASP A 45 8.36 10.64 5.86
C ASP A 45 8.74 9.64 4.77
N VAL A 46 8.05 8.51 4.67
CA VAL A 46 8.32 7.47 3.69
C VAL A 46 7.55 7.76 2.41
N ARG A 47 8.18 7.58 1.26
CA ARG A 47 7.58 7.79 -0.06
C ARG A 47 7.48 6.51 -0.89
N SER A 48 8.00 5.42 -0.38
CA SER A 48 7.90 4.12 -1.03
C SER A 48 7.85 3.04 0.05
N TYR A 49 7.28 1.90 -0.30
CA TYR A 49 7.16 0.80 0.64
C TYR A 49 7.12 -0.51 -0.11
N THR A 50 7.81 -1.52 0.42
CA THR A 50 7.75 -2.89 -0.10
C THR A 50 6.86 -3.72 0.79
N ILE A 51 5.76 -4.20 0.22
CA ILE A 51 4.84 -5.09 0.91
C ILE A 51 5.37 -6.52 0.76
N THR A 52 5.61 -7.18 1.89
CA THR A 52 6.17 -8.52 1.92
C THR A 52 5.14 -9.54 2.37
N GLY A 53 5.46 -10.82 2.23
CA GLY A 53 4.59 -11.89 2.69
C GLY A 53 3.39 -12.15 1.77
N LEU A 54 3.48 -11.75 0.51
CA LEU A 54 2.43 -11.95 -0.47
C LEU A 54 2.48 -13.36 -1.05
N GLN A 55 1.36 -13.81 -1.60
CA GLN A 55 1.30 -15.12 -2.25
C GLN A 55 1.71 -15.01 -3.72
N PRO A 56 2.49 -15.97 -4.25
CA PRO A 56 2.86 -15.96 -5.65
C PRO A 56 1.65 -16.13 -6.57
N GLY A 57 1.73 -15.54 -7.76
CA GLY A 57 0.70 -15.71 -8.80
C GLY A 57 -0.67 -15.17 -8.39
N THR A 58 -0.72 -14.15 -7.54
CA THR A 58 -1.98 -13.63 -7.00
C THR A 58 -2.13 -12.17 -7.38
N ASP A 59 -3.34 -11.79 -7.79
CA ASP A 59 -3.69 -10.41 -8.05
C ASP A 59 -4.05 -9.73 -6.72
N TYR A 60 -3.56 -8.52 -6.54
CA TYR A 60 -3.83 -7.73 -5.33
C TYR A 60 -4.39 -6.37 -5.70
N LYS A 61 -5.34 -5.91 -4.90
CA LYS A 61 -5.74 -4.50 -4.87
C LYS A 61 -5.09 -3.86 -3.66
N ILE A 62 -4.33 -2.81 -3.90
CA ILE A 62 -3.58 -2.13 -2.87
C ILE A 62 -4.24 -0.78 -2.62
N TYR A 63 -4.66 -0.56 -1.38
CA TYR A 63 -5.29 0.70 -0.96
C TYR A 63 -4.30 1.47 -0.12
N LEU A 64 -3.93 2.65 -0.57
CA LEU A 64 -3.03 3.53 0.15
C LEU A 64 -3.82 4.69 0.75
N TYR A 65 -3.83 4.77 2.07
CA TYR A 65 -4.49 5.83 2.83
C TYR A 65 -3.45 6.79 3.38
N THR A 66 -3.78 8.06 3.36
CA THR A 66 -3.01 9.07 4.08
C THR A 66 -3.68 9.30 5.42
N LEU A 67 -2.91 9.19 6.49
CA LEU A 67 -3.42 9.38 7.84
C LEU A 67 -3.13 10.80 8.30
N ASN A 68 -4.14 11.44 8.89
CA ASN A 68 -4.03 12.80 9.40
C ASN A 68 -4.72 12.84 10.76
N ASP A 69 -3.94 12.80 11.84
CA ASP A 69 -4.41 12.74 13.22
C ASP A 69 -5.44 11.62 13.41
N ASN A 70 -6.72 11.96 13.50
CA ASN A 70 -7.78 11.00 13.72
C ASN A 70 -8.55 10.65 12.45
N ALA A 71 -8.11 11.11 11.29
CA ALA A 71 -8.82 10.93 10.04
C ALA A 71 -7.98 10.17 9.03
N ARG A 72 -8.65 9.48 8.13
CA ARG A 72 -8.05 8.74 7.03
C ARG A 72 -8.61 9.31 5.73
N SER A 73 -7.73 9.61 4.78
CA SER A 73 -8.16 10.09 3.48
C SER A 73 -8.81 8.97 2.67
N SER A 74 -9.42 9.34 1.55
CA SER A 74 -9.86 8.35 0.57
C SER A 74 -8.66 7.58 0.04
N PRO A 75 -8.79 6.26 -0.15
CA PRO A 75 -7.65 5.46 -0.59
C PRO A 75 -7.32 5.71 -2.06
N VAL A 76 -6.03 5.65 -2.36
CA VAL A 76 -5.56 5.51 -3.73
C VAL A 76 -5.50 4.00 -4.00
N VAL A 77 -6.18 3.55 -5.05
CA VAL A 77 -6.26 2.13 -5.38
C VAL A 77 -5.25 1.81 -6.47
N ILE A 78 -4.44 0.79 -6.22
CA ILE A 78 -3.43 0.32 -7.17
C ILE A 78 -3.68 -1.17 -7.41
N ASP A 79 -3.75 -1.56 -8.69
CA ASP A 79 -3.82 -2.97 -9.06
C ASP A 79 -2.40 -3.49 -9.32
N ALA A 80 -2.07 -4.62 -8.70
CA ALA A 80 -0.78 -5.24 -8.87
C ALA A 80 -0.90 -6.74 -8.75
N SER A 81 0.08 -7.46 -9.30
CA SER A 81 0.11 -8.92 -9.21
C SER A 81 1.52 -9.40 -8.93
N THR A 82 1.61 -10.50 -8.19
CA THR A 82 2.89 -11.16 -7.88
C THR A 82 3.27 -12.23 -8.89
#